data_926c630291b2279c1c2591a7e624a520
#
_entry.id   926c630291b2279c1c2591a7e624a520
#
_cell.length_a   1.000
_cell.length_b   1.000
_cell.length_c   1.000
_cell.angle_alpha   90.00
_cell.angle_beta   90.00
_cell.angle_gamma   90.00
#
_symmetry.space_group_name_H-M   'P 1'
#
loop_
_entity.id
_entity.type
_entity.pdbx_description
1 polymer ?
#
loop_
_entity_poly.entity_id
_entity_poly.type
_entity_poly.pdbx_seq_one_letter_code
_entity_poly.pdbx_strand_id
1 'polypeptide(L)'
;LPTASLYRLPEGRSFAEGASLLLTYGTTIHALLDRGHLAEGQTLLVLGAAGGVGLAAVELGKAFGARVVAAVSSEEKAEAARQAGADDTIVYARAPFDKDQSKALAEQFKEAGGKGGYDVIYDPVGGDYAEPALRSIGWEGRYLVVGFPAGIPKLPLNLTLLKSCDVCGVFWGAFAARD
;
A
#
# COMPACT_ATOMS: atom_id res chain seq x y z
N LEU A 1 17.43 -20.86 -17.87
CA LEU A 1 17.62 -19.84 -16.83
C LEU A 1 18.84 -20.20 -16.01
N PRO A 2 19.66 -19.22 -15.58
CA PRO A 2 20.77 -19.48 -14.65
C PRO A 2 20.24 -20.03 -13.33
N THR A 3 20.92 -21.01 -12.73
CA THR A 3 20.52 -21.61 -11.44
C THR A 3 20.43 -20.58 -10.31
N ALA A 4 21.21 -19.52 -10.37
CA ALA A 4 21.14 -18.39 -9.42
C ALA A 4 19.80 -17.61 -9.46
N SER A 5 19.01 -17.78 -10.52
CA SER A 5 17.68 -17.16 -10.68
C SER A 5 16.53 -18.11 -10.30
N LEU A 6 16.85 -19.27 -9.73
CA LEU A 6 15.85 -20.27 -9.32
C LEU A 6 15.68 -20.26 -7.80
N TYR A 7 14.44 -20.18 -7.37
CA TYR A 7 14.07 -20.27 -5.96
C TYR A 7 13.39 -21.60 -5.71
N ARG A 8 13.80 -22.30 -4.66
CA ARG A 8 13.17 -23.57 -4.26
C ARG A 8 11.78 -23.28 -3.70
N LEU A 9 10.78 -23.89 -4.33
CA LEU A 9 9.42 -23.85 -3.79
C LEU A 9 9.35 -24.70 -2.49
N PRO A 10 8.79 -24.16 -1.38
CA PRO A 10 8.60 -24.94 -0.18
C PRO A 10 7.74 -26.17 -0.42
N GLU A 11 8.01 -27.24 0.34
CA GLU A 11 7.27 -28.50 0.23
C GLU A 11 5.77 -28.29 0.48
N GLY A 12 4.93 -28.96 -0.31
CA GLY A 12 3.47 -28.87 -0.22
C GLY A 12 2.83 -27.65 -0.91
N ARG A 13 3.63 -26.75 -1.51
CA ARG A 13 3.10 -25.61 -2.27
C ARG A 13 2.93 -25.94 -3.74
N SER A 14 1.83 -25.45 -4.34
CA SER A 14 1.58 -25.57 -5.77
C SER A 14 2.45 -24.62 -6.59
N PHE A 15 2.66 -24.94 -7.87
CA PHE A 15 3.35 -24.04 -8.79
C PHE A 15 2.61 -22.70 -8.99
N ALA A 16 1.28 -22.68 -8.88
CA ALA A 16 0.49 -21.45 -8.94
C ALA A 16 0.79 -20.51 -7.76
N GLU A 17 0.87 -21.06 -6.53
CA GLU A 17 1.29 -20.29 -5.35
C GLU A 17 2.72 -19.77 -5.52
N GLY A 18 3.65 -20.61 -5.98
CA GLY A 18 5.03 -20.19 -6.21
C GLY A 18 5.16 -19.08 -7.25
N ALA A 19 4.38 -19.15 -8.34
CA ALA A 19 4.39 -18.15 -9.41
C ALA A 19 3.84 -16.80 -8.95
N SER A 20 2.89 -16.77 -8.01
CA SER A 20 2.30 -15.53 -7.48
C SER A 20 3.11 -14.89 -6.36
N LEU A 21 3.91 -15.67 -5.63
CA LEU A 21 4.56 -15.24 -4.39
C LEU A 21 5.66 -14.20 -4.61
N LEU A 22 6.62 -14.50 -5.50
CA LEU A 22 7.89 -13.77 -5.55
C LEU A 22 7.71 -12.30 -5.92
N LEU A 23 6.88 -11.99 -6.92
CA LEU A 23 6.65 -10.63 -7.35
C LEU A 23 5.83 -9.84 -6.32
N THR A 24 4.73 -10.41 -5.82
CA THR A 24 3.80 -9.72 -4.94
C THR A 24 4.38 -9.51 -3.55
N TYR A 25 4.84 -10.57 -2.91
CA TYR A 25 5.40 -10.50 -1.56
C TYR A 25 6.81 -9.89 -1.55
N GLY A 26 7.64 -10.18 -2.55
CA GLY A 26 8.98 -9.56 -2.66
C GLY A 26 8.89 -8.03 -2.79
N THR A 27 8.02 -7.54 -3.69
CA THR A 27 7.75 -6.10 -3.80
C THR A 27 7.25 -5.52 -2.48
N THR A 28 6.33 -6.22 -1.82
CA THR A 28 5.67 -5.71 -0.61
C THR A 28 6.59 -5.73 0.60
N ILE A 29 7.40 -6.78 0.79
CA ILE A 29 8.40 -6.84 1.87
C ILE A 29 9.40 -5.69 1.70
N HIS A 30 9.97 -5.53 0.49
CA HIS A 30 10.87 -4.41 0.18
C HIS A 30 10.21 -3.05 0.44
N ALA A 31 8.94 -2.89 0.04
CA ALA A 31 8.20 -1.66 0.27
C ALA A 31 8.03 -1.37 1.76
N LEU A 32 7.50 -2.33 2.52
CA LEU A 32 7.10 -2.10 3.91
C LEU A 32 8.32 -2.02 4.84
N LEU A 33 9.32 -2.90 4.69
CA LEU A 33 10.47 -2.94 5.60
C LEU A 33 11.60 -2.02 5.14
N ASP A 34 12.08 -2.15 3.90
CA ASP A 34 13.28 -1.42 3.46
C ASP A 34 12.98 0.05 3.14
N ARG A 35 11.80 0.35 2.58
CA ARG A 35 11.43 1.71 2.17
C ARG A 35 10.49 2.40 3.16
N GLY A 36 9.55 1.65 3.72
CA GLY A 36 8.53 2.13 4.66
C GLY A 36 8.99 2.15 6.11
N HIS A 37 9.97 1.31 6.45
CA HIS A 37 10.40 1.07 7.83
C HIS A 37 9.21 0.82 8.77
N LEU A 38 8.22 0.08 8.26
CA LEU A 38 7.03 -0.26 9.03
C LEU A 38 7.40 -1.02 10.30
N ALA A 39 6.92 -0.54 11.43
CA ALA A 39 7.16 -1.13 12.74
C ALA A 39 5.85 -1.57 13.42
N GLU A 40 5.96 -2.44 14.41
CA GLU A 40 4.85 -2.87 15.26
C GLU A 40 4.14 -1.68 15.91
N GLY A 41 2.81 -1.70 15.94
CA GLY A 41 1.96 -0.66 16.51
C GLY A 41 1.69 0.54 15.59
N GLN A 42 2.38 0.64 14.45
CA GLN A 42 2.13 1.68 13.45
C GLN A 42 0.86 1.43 12.65
N THR A 43 0.33 2.49 12.01
CA THR A 43 -0.87 2.42 11.17
C THR A 43 -0.49 2.48 9.70
N LEU A 44 -0.91 1.45 8.94
CA LEU A 44 -0.68 1.28 7.51
C LEU A 44 -1.99 1.51 6.73
N LEU A 45 -1.98 2.44 5.76
CA LEU A 45 -3.03 2.54 4.73
C LEU A 45 -2.59 1.77 3.49
N VAL A 46 -3.44 0.89 2.98
CA VAL A 46 -3.21 0.16 1.72
C VAL A 46 -4.25 0.58 0.70
N LEU A 47 -3.84 1.28 -0.36
CA LEU A 47 -4.70 1.57 -1.51
C LEU A 47 -4.80 0.33 -2.41
N GLY A 48 -5.97 0.11 -3.03
CA GLY A 48 -6.17 -1.06 -3.89
C GLY A 48 -5.95 -2.39 -3.19
N ALA A 49 -6.32 -2.46 -1.92
CA ALA A 49 -5.99 -3.55 -0.98
C ALA A 49 -6.48 -4.95 -1.40
N ALA A 50 -7.42 -5.07 -2.35
CA ALA A 50 -7.87 -6.35 -2.88
C ALA A 50 -7.12 -6.82 -4.15
N GLY A 51 -6.14 -6.05 -4.62
CA GLY A 51 -5.23 -6.48 -5.69
C GLY A 51 -4.11 -7.38 -5.15
N GLY A 52 -3.35 -8.06 -6.03
CA GLY A 52 -2.31 -9.01 -5.60
C GLY A 52 -1.29 -8.41 -4.62
N VAL A 53 -0.65 -7.30 -4.96
CA VAL A 53 0.29 -6.61 -4.05
C VAL A 53 -0.43 -5.93 -2.88
N GLY A 54 -1.70 -5.55 -3.04
CA GLY A 54 -2.52 -4.98 -1.98
C GLY A 54 -2.86 -5.99 -0.89
N LEU A 55 -3.33 -7.19 -1.26
CA LEU A 55 -3.58 -8.29 -0.31
C LEU A 55 -2.28 -8.70 0.41
N ALA A 56 -1.17 -8.81 -0.32
CA ALA A 56 0.13 -9.09 0.29
C ALA A 56 0.52 -7.99 1.31
N ALA A 57 0.18 -6.70 1.04
CA ALA A 57 0.44 -5.62 1.98
C ALA A 57 -0.46 -5.68 3.23
N VAL A 58 -1.70 -6.11 3.07
CA VAL A 58 -2.59 -6.34 4.22
C VAL A 58 -2.04 -7.47 5.10
N GLU A 59 -1.78 -8.64 4.51
CA GLU A 59 -1.28 -9.81 5.25
C GLU A 59 0.06 -9.54 5.93
N LEU A 60 1.03 -8.97 5.23
CA LEU A 60 2.35 -8.65 5.79
C LEU A 60 2.28 -7.52 6.81
N GLY A 61 1.47 -6.49 6.59
CA GLY A 61 1.25 -5.43 7.57
C GLY A 61 0.74 -5.99 8.90
N LYS A 62 -0.21 -6.91 8.83
CA LYS A 62 -0.71 -7.63 10.03
C LYS A 62 0.36 -8.51 10.66
N ALA A 63 1.12 -9.25 9.85
CA ALA A 63 2.21 -10.10 10.35
C ALA A 63 3.32 -9.30 11.05
N PHE A 64 3.54 -8.04 10.64
CA PHE A 64 4.49 -7.11 11.27
C PHE A 64 3.90 -6.33 12.45
N GLY A 65 2.66 -6.63 12.86
CA GLY A 65 2.03 -6.02 14.02
C GLY A 65 1.43 -4.63 13.78
N ALA A 66 1.25 -4.21 12.53
CA ALA A 66 0.63 -2.94 12.21
C ALA A 66 -0.92 -3.01 12.32
N ARG A 67 -1.53 -1.86 12.60
CA ARG A 67 -2.96 -1.64 12.32
C ARG A 67 -3.12 -1.34 10.82
N VAL A 68 -3.90 -2.17 10.13
CA VAL A 68 -4.05 -2.07 8.67
C VAL A 68 -5.43 -1.56 8.29
N VAL A 69 -5.46 -0.44 7.56
CA VAL A 69 -6.65 0.13 6.93
C VAL A 69 -6.61 -0.14 5.43
N ALA A 70 -7.57 -0.92 4.94
CA ALA A 70 -7.64 -1.32 3.54
C ALA A 70 -8.62 -0.44 2.76
N ALA A 71 -8.14 0.24 1.72
CA ALA A 71 -8.94 1.08 0.86
C ALA A 71 -9.20 0.40 -0.50
N VAL A 72 -10.46 0.24 -0.86
CA VAL A 72 -10.94 -0.57 -1.99
C VAL A 72 -12.11 0.08 -2.73
N SER A 73 -12.48 -0.44 -3.91
CA SER A 73 -13.50 0.14 -4.78
C SER A 73 -14.87 -0.55 -4.75
N SER A 74 -15.08 -1.53 -3.87
CA SER A 74 -16.37 -2.21 -3.67
C SER A 74 -16.41 -2.94 -2.35
N GLU A 75 -17.62 -3.23 -1.84
CA GLU A 75 -17.81 -3.98 -0.60
C GLU A 75 -17.33 -5.44 -0.70
N GLU A 76 -17.49 -6.09 -1.86
CA GLU A 76 -16.92 -7.42 -2.11
C GLU A 76 -15.40 -7.43 -1.90
N LYS A 77 -14.70 -6.40 -2.37
CA LYS A 77 -13.26 -6.21 -2.17
C LYS A 77 -12.90 -5.88 -0.74
N ALA A 78 -13.77 -5.15 -0.03
CA ALA A 78 -13.59 -4.88 1.39
C ALA A 78 -13.67 -6.18 2.21
N GLU A 79 -14.59 -7.06 1.86
CA GLU A 79 -14.68 -8.37 2.52
C GLU A 79 -13.43 -9.22 2.28
N ALA A 80 -12.90 -9.25 1.06
CA ALA A 80 -11.64 -9.94 0.77
C ALA A 80 -10.47 -9.37 1.59
N ALA A 81 -10.40 -8.05 1.76
CA ALA A 81 -9.38 -7.41 2.58
C ALA A 81 -9.53 -7.72 4.08
N ARG A 82 -10.79 -7.79 4.61
CA ARG A 82 -11.05 -8.23 5.99
C ARG A 82 -10.60 -9.67 6.22
N GLN A 83 -10.89 -10.56 5.27
CA GLN A 83 -10.44 -11.96 5.34
C GLN A 83 -8.92 -12.09 5.31
N ALA A 84 -8.22 -11.19 4.63
CA ALA A 84 -6.76 -11.10 4.64
C ALA A 84 -6.20 -10.46 5.95
N GLY A 85 -7.07 -9.96 6.83
CA GLY A 85 -6.69 -9.46 8.15
C GLY A 85 -6.75 -7.93 8.33
N ALA A 86 -7.31 -7.17 7.38
CA ALA A 86 -7.47 -5.74 7.57
C ALA A 86 -8.34 -5.41 8.81
N ASP A 87 -7.88 -4.46 9.62
CA ASP A 87 -8.60 -4.01 10.84
C ASP A 87 -9.78 -3.12 10.50
N ASP A 88 -9.63 -2.27 9.46
CA ASP A 88 -10.67 -1.39 8.94
C ASP A 88 -10.67 -1.38 7.42
N THR A 89 -11.81 -1.03 6.82
CA THR A 89 -11.96 -0.92 5.38
C THR A 89 -12.61 0.39 4.98
N ILE A 90 -12.14 0.99 3.86
CA ILE A 90 -12.73 2.17 3.23
C ILE A 90 -13.15 1.80 1.82
N VAL A 91 -14.43 1.96 1.51
CA VAL A 91 -14.92 1.79 0.14
C VAL A 91 -15.02 3.16 -0.52
N TYR A 92 -14.17 3.40 -1.51
CA TYR A 92 -14.12 4.66 -2.24
C TYR A 92 -14.77 4.57 -3.63
N ALA A 93 -15.23 5.72 -4.13
CA ALA A 93 -15.76 5.84 -5.48
C ALA A 93 -14.65 5.64 -6.53
N ARG A 94 -15.03 5.33 -7.76
CA ARG A 94 -14.07 5.27 -8.88
C ARG A 94 -13.75 6.67 -9.41
N ALA A 95 -12.47 6.92 -9.66
CA ALA A 95 -12.00 8.11 -10.36
C ALA A 95 -12.58 8.19 -11.81
N PRO A 96 -12.62 9.38 -12.44
CA PRO A 96 -12.02 10.64 -11.97
C PRO A 96 -12.83 11.34 -10.88
N PHE A 97 -12.13 12.11 -10.04
CA PHE A 97 -12.75 12.90 -8.96
C PHE A 97 -12.81 14.38 -9.30
N ASP A 98 -13.92 15.03 -8.96
CA ASP A 98 -13.97 16.46 -8.80
C ASP A 98 -13.34 16.90 -7.45
N LYS A 99 -13.28 18.22 -7.20
CA LYS A 99 -12.70 18.76 -5.98
C LYS A 99 -13.38 18.30 -4.70
N ASP A 100 -14.70 18.20 -4.72
CA ASP A 100 -15.48 17.86 -3.52
C ASP A 100 -15.36 16.36 -3.22
N GLN A 101 -15.36 15.52 -4.25
CA GLN A 101 -15.12 14.08 -4.13
C GLN A 101 -13.70 13.79 -3.61
N SER A 102 -12.67 14.47 -4.14
CA SER A 102 -11.30 14.34 -3.67
C SER A 102 -11.16 14.77 -2.20
N LYS A 103 -11.83 15.86 -1.81
CA LYS A 103 -11.85 16.32 -0.42
C LYS A 103 -12.58 15.32 0.50
N ALA A 104 -13.74 14.83 0.06
CA ALA A 104 -14.50 13.83 0.83
C ALA A 104 -13.69 12.56 1.06
N LEU A 105 -12.97 12.07 0.04
CA LEU A 105 -12.08 10.91 0.18
C LEU A 105 -10.92 11.19 1.14
N ALA A 106 -10.34 12.38 1.10
CA ALA A 106 -9.28 12.75 2.04
C ALA A 106 -9.79 12.78 3.50
N GLU A 107 -11.01 13.24 3.72
CA GLU A 107 -11.61 13.21 5.07
C GLU A 107 -11.90 11.77 5.53
N GLN A 108 -12.42 10.89 4.65
CA GLN A 108 -12.58 9.47 4.97
C GLN A 108 -11.26 8.81 5.38
N PHE A 109 -10.18 9.08 4.63
CA PHE A 109 -8.86 8.57 4.98
C PHE A 109 -8.37 9.10 6.33
N LYS A 110 -8.55 10.39 6.62
CA LYS A 110 -8.16 10.99 7.91
C LYS A 110 -8.94 10.41 9.08
N GLU A 111 -10.25 10.23 8.91
CA GLU A 111 -11.11 9.68 9.94
C GLU A 111 -10.67 8.26 10.30
N ALA A 112 -10.47 7.41 9.31
CA ALA A 112 -10.01 6.03 9.50
C ALA A 112 -8.57 5.94 10.03
N GLY A 113 -7.68 6.88 9.68
CA GLY A 113 -6.32 6.95 10.21
C GLY A 113 -6.25 7.41 11.67
N GLY A 114 -7.30 8.09 12.15
CA GLY A 114 -7.36 8.64 13.50
C GLY A 114 -6.48 9.88 13.69
N LYS A 115 -6.29 10.28 14.95
CA LYS A 115 -5.61 11.56 15.30
C LYS A 115 -4.16 11.65 14.82
N GLY A 116 -3.45 10.52 14.70
CA GLY A 116 -2.04 10.47 14.28
C GLY A 116 -1.86 10.48 12.76
N GLY A 117 -2.90 10.13 12.00
CA GLY A 117 -2.79 9.82 10.59
C GLY A 117 -2.13 8.45 10.36
N TYR A 118 -1.62 8.23 9.15
CA TYR A 118 -0.95 6.98 8.78
C TYR A 118 0.58 7.15 8.87
N ASP A 119 1.24 6.20 9.52
CA ASP A 119 2.71 6.14 9.55
C ASP A 119 3.26 5.71 8.19
N VAL A 120 2.55 4.78 7.52
CA VAL A 120 2.91 4.30 6.19
C VAL A 120 1.67 4.26 5.29
N ILE A 121 1.82 4.75 4.06
CA ILE A 121 0.81 4.61 2.99
C ILE A 121 1.42 3.79 1.87
N TYR A 122 0.80 2.67 1.52
CA TYR A 122 1.19 1.78 0.44
C TYR A 122 0.30 2.05 -0.78
N ASP A 123 0.86 2.65 -1.84
CA ASP A 123 0.11 3.04 -3.03
C ASP A 123 0.54 2.29 -4.30
N PRO A 124 -0.13 1.20 -4.65
CA PRO A 124 0.00 0.52 -5.93
C PRO A 124 -1.00 1.02 -6.99
N VAL A 125 -1.73 2.11 -6.73
CA VAL A 125 -2.87 2.59 -7.55
C VAL A 125 -2.53 3.88 -8.31
N GLY A 126 -2.02 4.89 -7.61
CA GLY A 126 -1.72 6.21 -8.18
C GLY A 126 -2.96 7.03 -8.55
N GLY A 127 -2.83 7.85 -9.60
CA GLY A 127 -3.92 8.67 -10.11
C GLY A 127 -4.52 9.63 -9.08
N ASP A 128 -5.83 9.86 -9.18
CA ASP A 128 -6.56 10.81 -8.31
C ASP A 128 -6.67 10.36 -6.84
N TYR A 129 -6.33 9.10 -6.52
CA TYR A 129 -6.35 8.57 -5.16
C TYR A 129 -5.16 9.03 -4.31
N ALA A 130 -4.05 9.36 -4.96
CA ALA A 130 -2.78 9.63 -4.30
C ALA A 130 -2.78 10.90 -3.46
N GLU A 131 -3.32 12.01 -3.97
CA GLU A 131 -3.39 13.27 -3.21
C GLU A 131 -4.28 13.15 -1.96
N PRO A 132 -5.53 12.61 -2.02
CA PRO A 132 -6.35 12.35 -0.83
C PRO A 132 -5.63 11.49 0.21
N ALA A 133 -4.93 10.44 -0.21
CA ALA A 133 -4.16 9.60 0.69
C ALA A 133 -2.99 10.35 1.34
N LEU A 134 -2.20 11.11 0.57
CA LEU A 134 -1.10 11.93 1.10
C LEU A 134 -1.59 12.97 2.12
N ARG A 135 -2.81 13.52 1.96
CA ARG A 135 -3.41 14.45 2.94
C ARG A 135 -3.72 13.82 4.29
N SER A 136 -3.83 12.49 4.35
CA SER A 136 -4.10 11.73 5.58
C SER A 136 -2.83 11.18 6.26
N ILE A 137 -1.65 11.38 5.66
CA ILE A 137 -0.40 10.92 6.24
C ILE A 137 -0.12 11.57 7.59
N GLY A 138 0.47 10.83 8.51
CA GLY A 138 0.91 11.32 9.81
C GLY A 138 2.17 12.18 9.72
N TRP A 139 2.58 12.75 10.86
CA TRP A 139 3.85 13.45 10.99
C TRP A 139 5.01 12.44 10.80
N GLU A 140 5.98 12.81 9.94
CA GLU A 140 7.12 11.95 9.56
C GLU A 140 6.73 10.60 8.93
N GLY A 141 5.50 10.48 8.42
CA GLY A 141 5.02 9.29 7.74
C GLY A 141 5.67 9.06 6.37
N ARG A 142 5.57 7.85 5.85
CA ARG A 142 6.13 7.45 4.55
C ARG A 142 5.07 7.06 3.54
N TYR A 143 5.06 7.76 2.42
CA TYR A 143 4.20 7.45 1.27
C TYR A 143 4.98 6.60 0.26
N LEU A 144 4.59 5.35 0.09
CA LEU A 144 5.27 4.37 -0.76
C LEU A 144 4.63 4.33 -2.15
N VAL A 145 5.37 4.77 -3.15
CA VAL A 145 4.95 4.77 -4.56
C VAL A 145 5.31 3.43 -5.18
N VAL A 146 4.31 2.56 -5.41
CA VAL A 146 4.50 1.18 -5.87
C VAL A 146 4.06 1.00 -7.32
N GLY A 147 3.01 1.71 -7.77
CA GLY A 147 2.51 1.59 -9.13
C GLY A 147 1.48 2.66 -9.50
N PHE A 148 1.07 2.65 -10.80
CA PHE A 148 0.24 3.70 -11.40
C PHE A 148 -0.87 3.19 -12.31
N PRO A 149 -1.60 2.10 -12.03
CA PRO A 149 -2.66 1.62 -12.92
C PRO A 149 -3.79 2.64 -13.11
N ALA A 150 -3.99 3.55 -12.16
CA ALA A 150 -4.95 4.67 -12.29
C ALA A 150 -4.33 5.95 -12.89
N GLY A 151 -3.07 5.90 -13.33
CA GLY A 151 -2.32 7.03 -13.89
C GLY A 151 -1.26 7.60 -12.94
N ILE A 152 -0.32 8.36 -13.50
CA ILE A 152 0.75 9.01 -12.72
C ILE A 152 0.14 10.13 -11.86
N PRO A 153 0.29 10.10 -10.53
CA PRO A 153 -0.31 11.10 -9.66
C PRO A 153 0.41 12.46 -9.75
N LYS A 154 -0.35 13.52 -9.51
CA LYS A 154 0.20 14.87 -9.31
C LYS A 154 0.11 15.21 -7.82
N LEU A 155 1.22 15.11 -7.11
CA LEU A 155 1.26 15.39 -5.67
C LEU A 155 1.67 16.84 -5.41
N PRO A 156 0.92 17.59 -4.59
CA PRO A 156 1.33 18.91 -4.14
C PRO A 156 2.46 18.78 -3.11
N LEU A 157 3.70 19.05 -3.52
CA LEU A 157 4.90 18.86 -2.70
C LEU A 157 4.92 19.66 -1.41
N ASN A 158 4.14 20.75 -1.30
CA ASN A 158 3.98 21.47 -0.04
C ASN A 158 3.44 20.60 1.10
N LEU A 159 2.71 19.52 0.79
CA LEU A 159 2.23 18.58 1.81
C LEU A 159 3.38 17.83 2.50
N THR A 160 4.46 17.56 1.77
CA THR A 160 5.64 16.89 2.37
C THR A 160 6.31 17.81 3.40
N LEU A 161 6.44 19.10 3.10
CA LEU A 161 6.93 20.09 4.05
C LEU A 161 6.03 20.21 5.28
N LEU A 162 4.70 20.29 5.08
CA LEU A 162 3.74 20.51 6.17
C LEU A 162 3.62 19.32 7.12
N LYS A 163 3.98 18.12 6.65
CA LYS A 163 3.91 16.87 7.41
C LYS A 163 5.29 16.30 7.78
N SER A 164 6.37 16.95 7.33
CA SER A 164 7.74 16.39 7.44
C SER A 164 7.83 14.96 6.92
N CYS A 165 7.00 14.59 5.92
CA CYS A 165 6.85 13.23 5.45
C CYS A 165 7.69 12.95 4.22
N ASP A 166 8.00 11.65 4.01
CA ASP A 166 8.74 11.15 2.86
C ASP A 166 7.81 10.62 1.76
N VAL A 167 8.19 10.83 0.49
CA VAL A 167 7.62 10.14 -0.67
C VAL A 167 8.69 9.20 -1.24
N CYS A 168 8.49 7.90 -1.07
CA CYS A 168 9.49 6.88 -1.34
C CYS A 168 9.11 6.03 -2.56
N GLY A 169 9.95 5.99 -3.59
CA GLY A 169 9.78 5.06 -4.70
C GLY A 169 10.10 3.62 -4.29
N VAL A 170 9.31 2.66 -4.79
CA VAL A 170 9.50 1.23 -4.60
C VAL A 170 9.73 0.57 -5.96
N PHE A 171 10.94 0.10 -6.23
CA PHE A 171 11.27 -0.60 -7.47
C PHE A 171 12.01 -1.90 -7.15
N TRP A 172 11.25 -2.90 -6.69
CA TRP A 172 11.79 -4.21 -6.28
C TRP A 172 12.56 -4.91 -7.40
N GLY A 173 12.10 -4.85 -8.65
CA GLY A 173 12.81 -5.49 -9.77
C GLY A 173 14.24 -4.97 -9.97
N ALA A 174 14.47 -3.67 -9.82
CA ALA A 174 15.81 -3.10 -9.86
C ALA A 174 16.60 -3.37 -8.57
N PHE A 175 15.95 -3.43 -7.42
CA PHE A 175 16.57 -3.80 -6.14
C PHE A 175 17.08 -5.24 -6.20
N ALA A 176 16.23 -6.21 -6.54
CA ALA A 176 16.57 -7.62 -6.63
C ALA A 176 17.62 -7.97 -7.71
N ALA A 177 17.84 -7.08 -8.69
CA ALA A 177 18.86 -7.25 -9.71
C ALA A 177 20.24 -6.68 -9.34
N ARG A 178 20.37 -5.98 -8.20
CA ARG A 178 21.62 -5.34 -7.76
C ARG A 178 22.40 -6.17 -6.75
N ASP A 179 21.77 -7.16 -6.13
CA ASP A 179 22.35 -8.15 -5.24
C ASP A 179 22.65 -9.46 -5.99
#